data_615b69c9548519443e78ccabd152691a
#
_entry.id   615b69c9548519443e78ccabd152691a
#
_cell.length_a   1.000
_cell.length_b   1.000
_cell.length_c   1.000
_cell.angle_alpha   90.00
_cell.angle_beta   90.00
_cell.angle_gamma   90.00
#
_symmetry.space_group_name_H-M   'P 1'
#
loop_
_entity.id
_entity.type
_entity.pdbx_description
1 polymer ?
#
loop_
_entity_poly.entity_id
_entity_poly.type
_entity_poly.pdbx_seq_one_letter_code
_entity_poly.pdbx_strand_id
1 'polypeptide(L)'
;AWEMTDMFHLKAIELISKSLRGAVANTKEGREGMALGQYIAGMGFSNVGLGIAHSMAHTLGAVYDTPHGVACAMMLPIVMEYNQECTGEKYREIARAMGVAGVDEMSQEEYRKAAIDAVKKLSADVGIPSVLEAVKEEDLQFLADSAHADACAPGNPKDASVEDLKDLFRK
;
A
#
# COMPACT_ATOMS: atom_id res chain seq x y z
N ALA A 1 14.35 -4.13 0.74
CA ALA A 1 14.31 -3.97 -0.72
C ALA A 1 15.68 -3.51 -1.22
N TRP A 2 16.05 -3.87 -2.42
CA TRP A 2 17.35 -3.64 -3.06
C TRP A 2 17.13 -3.53 -4.58
N GLU A 3 18.14 -3.08 -5.32
CA GLU A 3 18.01 -2.70 -6.75
C GLU A 3 17.23 -3.70 -7.61
N MET A 4 17.50 -5.01 -7.48
CA MET A 4 16.80 -6.02 -8.27
C MET A 4 15.30 -6.09 -7.92
N THR A 5 14.94 -6.04 -6.63
CA THR A 5 13.54 -6.08 -6.21
C THR A 5 12.85 -4.76 -6.47
N ASP A 6 13.54 -3.64 -6.34
CA ASP A 6 13.01 -2.30 -6.67
C ASP A 6 12.65 -2.21 -8.17
N MET A 7 13.44 -2.83 -9.06
CA MET A 7 13.10 -2.93 -10.48
C MET A 7 11.74 -3.61 -10.72
N PHE A 8 11.48 -4.75 -10.05
CA PHE A 8 10.18 -5.42 -10.15
C PHE A 8 9.06 -4.58 -9.55
N HIS A 9 9.27 -4.00 -8.36
CA HIS A 9 8.24 -3.20 -7.71
C HIS A 9 7.87 -1.95 -8.50
N LEU A 10 8.85 -1.20 -9.01
CA LEU A 10 8.58 0.00 -9.80
C LEU A 10 7.87 -0.33 -11.10
N LYS A 11 8.25 -1.42 -11.77
CA LYS A 11 7.54 -1.87 -12.98
C LYS A 11 6.13 -2.33 -12.68
N ALA A 12 5.91 -3.04 -11.57
CA ALA A 12 4.58 -3.41 -11.11
C ALA A 12 3.71 -2.18 -10.81
N ILE A 13 4.24 -1.19 -10.08
CA ILE A 13 3.54 0.06 -9.78
C ILE A 13 3.13 0.78 -11.06
N GLU A 14 4.02 0.90 -12.04
CA GLU A 14 3.72 1.51 -13.33
C GLU A 14 2.55 0.79 -14.05
N LEU A 15 2.62 -0.53 -14.15
CA LEU A 15 1.60 -1.34 -14.84
C LEU A 15 0.25 -1.27 -14.11
N ILE A 16 0.25 -1.43 -12.78
CA ILE A 16 -0.96 -1.40 -11.97
C ILE A 16 -1.62 -0.02 -12.02
N SER A 17 -0.84 1.06 -11.90
CA SER A 17 -1.37 2.43 -11.96
C SER A 17 -2.08 2.73 -13.28
N LYS A 18 -1.57 2.19 -14.39
CA LYS A 18 -2.15 2.36 -15.72
C LYS A 18 -3.37 1.47 -15.95
N SER A 19 -3.39 0.27 -15.35
CA SER A 19 -4.30 -0.80 -15.76
C SER A 19 -5.48 -1.01 -14.81
N LEU A 20 -5.34 -0.63 -13.52
CA LEU A 20 -6.33 -0.99 -12.48
C LEU A 20 -7.73 -0.45 -12.79
N ARG A 21 -7.84 0.81 -13.24
CA ARG A 21 -9.13 1.41 -13.61
C ARG A 21 -9.81 0.64 -14.73
N GLY A 22 -9.05 0.29 -15.77
CA GLY A 22 -9.55 -0.53 -16.87
C GLY A 22 -9.92 -1.94 -16.44
N ALA A 23 -9.14 -2.54 -15.53
CA ALA A 23 -9.42 -3.88 -15.01
C ALA A 23 -10.72 -3.92 -14.20
N VAL A 24 -10.96 -2.91 -13.35
CA VAL A 24 -12.22 -2.76 -12.59
C VAL A 24 -13.40 -2.53 -13.53
N ALA A 25 -13.19 -1.75 -14.59
CA ALA A 25 -14.18 -1.58 -15.68
C ALA A 25 -14.30 -2.82 -16.59
N ASN A 26 -13.57 -3.91 -16.30
CA ASN A 26 -13.54 -5.16 -17.03
C ASN A 26 -13.13 -5.03 -18.51
N THR A 27 -12.25 -4.08 -18.83
CA THR A 27 -11.65 -4.02 -20.17
C THR A 27 -10.58 -5.09 -20.35
N LYS A 28 -10.38 -5.56 -21.57
CA LYS A 28 -9.36 -6.57 -21.88
C LYS A 28 -7.96 -6.07 -21.56
N GLU A 29 -7.62 -4.88 -22.03
CA GLU A 29 -6.32 -4.23 -21.81
C GLU A 29 -6.02 -4.01 -20.33
N GLY A 30 -7.02 -3.58 -19.55
CA GLY A 30 -6.90 -3.40 -18.11
C GLY A 30 -6.62 -4.73 -17.40
N ARG A 31 -7.34 -5.77 -17.75
CA ARG A 31 -7.15 -7.11 -17.16
C ARG A 31 -5.81 -7.73 -17.52
N GLU A 32 -5.37 -7.62 -18.77
CA GLU A 32 -4.05 -8.08 -19.20
C GLU A 32 -2.92 -7.35 -18.49
N GLY A 33 -3.02 -6.01 -18.38
CA GLY A 33 -2.04 -5.21 -17.64
C GLY A 33 -2.00 -5.54 -16.15
N MET A 34 -3.15 -5.77 -15.51
CA MET A 34 -3.20 -6.20 -14.11
C MET A 34 -2.67 -7.62 -13.91
N ALA A 35 -2.95 -8.56 -14.82
CA ALA A 35 -2.39 -9.91 -14.75
C ALA A 35 -0.86 -9.90 -14.76
N LEU A 36 -0.25 -9.08 -15.62
CA LEU A 36 1.19 -8.91 -15.67
C LEU A 36 1.71 -8.14 -14.44
N GLY A 37 1.06 -7.03 -14.09
CA GLY A 37 1.50 -6.16 -13.00
C GLY A 37 1.53 -6.87 -11.65
N GLN A 38 0.48 -7.63 -11.31
CA GLN A 38 0.42 -8.39 -10.06
C GLN A 38 1.47 -9.53 -10.03
N TYR A 39 1.72 -10.18 -11.18
CA TYR A 39 2.75 -11.22 -11.26
C TYR A 39 4.15 -10.66 -10.99
N ILE A 40 4.48 -9.52 -11.61
CA ILE A 40 5.76 -8.84 -11.39
C ILE A 40 5.87 -8.35 -9.93
N ALA A 41 4.79 -7.84 -9.33
CA ALA A 41 4.75 -7.48 -7.92
C ALA A 41 5.09 -8.69 -7.03
N GLY A 42 4.51 -9.86 -7.35
CA GLY A 42 4.79 -11.12 -6.67
C GLY A 42 6.27 -11.50 -6.72
N MET A 43 6.92 -11.34 -7.86
CA MET A 43 8.37 -11.58 -7.99
C MET A 43 9.19 -10.64 -7.08
N GLY A 44 8.75 -9.40 -6.90
CA GLY A 44 9.40 -8.44 -6.01
C GLY A 44 9.25 -8.83 -4.54
N PHE A 45 8.02 -8.84 -4.02
CA PHE A 45 7.79 -9.02 -2.58
C PHE A 45 8.08 -10.43 -2.07
N SER A 46 8.04 -11.46 -2.91
CA SER A 46 8.45 -12.81 -2.51
C SER A 46 9.93 -12.90 -2.11
N ASN A 47 10.74 -11.94 -2.50
CA ASN A 47 12.16 -11.89 -2.18
C ASN A 47 12.50 -10.98 -0.99
N VAL A 48 11.61 -10.07 -0.57
CA VAL A 48 11.89 -9.08 0.49
C VAL A 48 10.82 -9.02 1.57
N GLY A 49 9.76 -9.79 1.44
CA GLY A 49 8.65 -9.78 2.37
C GLY A 49 7.70 -8.59 2.18
N LEU A 50 6.78 -8.47 3.12
CA LEU A 50 5.73 -7.46 3.17
C LEU A 50 5.96 -6.55 4.39
N GLY A 51 4.95 -5.79 4.80
CA GLY A 51 5.05 -4.87 5.93
C GLY A 51 3.73 -4.72 6.67
N ILE A 52 3.64 -3.71 7.53
CA ILE A 52 2.46 -3.50 8.40
C ILE A 52 1.17 -3.22 7.63
N ALA A 53 1.20 -2.74 6.39
CA ALA A 53 -0.01 -2.64 5.58
C ALA A 53 -0.69 -4.01 5.41
N HIS A 54 0.07 -5.07 5.17
CA HIS A 54 -0.45 -6.43 5.08
C HIS A 54 -0.83 -7.01 6.44
N SER A 55 0.00 -6.83 7.47
CA SER A 55 -0.32 -7.35 8.80
C SER A 55 -1.61 -6.74 9.36
N MET A 56 -1.84 -5.45 9.15
CA MET A 56 -3.10 -4.78 9.51
C MET A 56 -4.27 -5.27 8.64
N ALA A 57 -4.07 -5.44 7.33
CA ALA A 57 -5.09 -5.96 6.44
C ALA A 57 -5.53 -7.39 6.78
N HIS A 58 -4.60 -8.25 7.23
CA HIS A 58 -4.91 -9.60 7.69
C HIS A 58 -5.88 -9.59 8.87
N THR A 59 -5.66 -8.70 9.83
CA THR A 59 -6.54 -8.60 11.01
C THR A 59 -7.93 -8.06 10.66
N LEU A 60 -8.01 -7.08 9.74
CA LEU A 60 -9.30 -6.57 9.23
C LEU A 60 -10.09 -7.67 8.50
N GLY A 61 -9.39 -8.47 7.69
CA GLY A 61 -10.01 -9.61 7.02
C GLY A 61 -10.51 -10.66 8.01
N ALA A 62 -9.73 -10.97 9.05
CA ALA A 62 -10.07 -11.99 10.04
C ALA A 62 -11.25 -11.57 10.95
N VAL A 63 -11.34 -10.29 11.33
CA VAL A 63 -12.33 -9.81 12.30
C VAL A 63 -13.62 -9.32 11.62
N TYR A 64 -13.50 -8.66 10.48
CA TYR A 64 -14.61 -7.99 9.80
C TYR A 64 -14.95 -8.57 8.43
N ASP A 65 -14.33 -9.70 8.06
CA ASP A 65 -14.52 -10.34 6.74
C ASP A 65 -14.27 -9.39 5.57
N THR A 66 -13.38 -8.40 5.77
CA THR A 66 -13.03 -7.44 4.73
C THR A 66 -12.21 -8.14 3.65
N PRO A 67 -12.58 -8.06 2.37
CA PRO A 67 -11.79 -8.67 1.30
C PRO A 67 -10.34 -8.21 1.35
N HIS A 68 -9.39 -9.14 1.30
CA HIS A 68 -7.96 -8.88 1.52
C HIS A 68 -7.40 -7.71 0.69
N GLY A 69 -7.71 -7.68 -0.61
CA GLY A 69 -7.24 -6.61 -1.49
C GLY A 69 -7.81 -5.24 -1.14
N VAL A 70 -9.05 -5.19 -0.65
CA VAL A 70 -9.69 -3.96 -0.18
C VAL A 70 -9.01 -3.48 1.10
N ALA A 71 -8.82 -4.37 2.08
CA ALA A 71 -8.13 -4.06 3.33
C ALA A 71 -6.69 -3.55 3.09
N CYS A 72 -5.94 -4.22 2.21
CA CYS A 72 -4.60 -3.75 1.83
C CYS A 72 -4.62 -2.36 1.18
N ALA A 73 -5.56 -2.11 0.28
CA ALA A 73 -5.68 -0.83 -0.41
C ALA A 73 -6.07 0.32 0.54
N MET A 74 -6.90 0.04 1.56
CA MET A 74 -7.25 1.00 2.61
C MET A 74 -6.05 1.33 3.50
N MET A 75 -5.31 0.33 3.93
CA MET A 75 -4.16 0.51 4.83
C MET A 75 -2.95 1.13 4.12
N LEU A 76 -2.81 0.95 2.81
CA LEU A 76 -1.61 1.36 2.07
C LEU A 76 -1.29 2.85 2.22
N PRO A 77 -2.17 3.82 1.93
CA PRO A 77 -1.85 5.24 2.06
C PRO A 77 -1.56 5.65 3.50
N ILE A 78 -2.24 5.06 4.48
CA ILE A 78 -2.03 5.32 5.91
C ILE A 78 -0.61 4.89 6.33
N VAL A 79 -0.21 3.70 5.91
CA VAL A 79 1.13 3.15 6.18
C VAL A 79 2.21 3.87 5.39
N MET A 80 1.93 4.34 4.18
CA MET A 80 2.84 5.19 3.43
C MET A 80 3.14 6.50 4.18
N GLU A 81 2.13 7.15 4.74
CA GLU A 81 2.31 8.34 5.58
C GLU A 81 3.17 8.05 6.82
N TYR A 82 2.96 6.90 7.47
CA TYR A 82 3.74 6.49 8.64
C TYR A 82 5.22 6.24 8.30
N ASN A 83 5.49 5.62 7.14
CA ASN A 83 6.83 5.18 6.73
C ASN A 83 7.66 6.26 6.00
N GLN A 84 7.05 7.34 5.54
CA GLN A 84 7.65 8.26 4.54
C GLN A 84 9.03 8.81 4.92
N GLU A 85 9.31 8.99 6.21
CA GLU A 85 10.59 9.52 6.66
C GLU A 85 11.74 8.49 6.67
N CYS A 86 11.38 7.21 6.65
CA CYS A 86 12.34 6.09 6.69
C CYS A 86 12.68 5.52 5.30
N THR A 87 12.19 6.12 4.21
CA THR A 87 12.25 5.56 2.86
C THR A 87 13.22 6.27 1.92
N GLY A 88 13.99 7.22 2.42
CA GLY A 88 14.91 8.02 1.59
C GLY A 88 14.19 8.66 0.41
N GLU A 89 14.67 8.41 -0.80
CA GLU A 89 14.09 8.96 -2.04
C GLU A 89 13.13 8.00 -2.76
N LYS A 90 12.82 6.83 -2.19
CA LYS A 90 11.99 5.81 -2.88
C LYS A 90 10.61 6.34 -3.30
N TYR A 91 10.04 7.28 -2.56
CA TYR A 91 8.74 7.87 -2.93
C TYR A 91 8.81 8.76 -4.18
N ARG A 92 9.98 9.31 -4.51
CA ARG A 92 10.20 9.98 -5.81
C ARG A 92 10.02 8.99 -6.96
N GLU A 93 10.64 7.82 -6.85
CA GLU A 93 10.53 6.76 -7.86
C GLU A 93 9.10 6.18 -7.94
N ILE A 94 8.42 6.03 -6.80
CA ILE A 94 7.01 5.60 -6.76
C ILE A 94 6.13 6.64 -7.47
N ALA A 95 6.26 7.92 -7.14
CA ALA A 95 5.50 8.98 -7.79
C ALA A 95 5.74 8.99 -9.32
N ARG A 96 6.99 8.84 -9.74
CA ARG A 96 7.35 8.75 -11.17
C ARG A 96 6.70 7.52 -11.83
N ALA A 97 6.78 6.35 -11.22
CA ALA A 97 6.17 5.12 -11.73
C ALA A 97 4.64 5.23 -11.83
N MET A 98 4.01 5.97 -10.92
CA MET A 98 2.57 6.26 -10.96
C MET A 98 2.18 7.34 -11.98
N GLY A 99 3.14 7.96 -12.67
CA GLY A 99 2.89 8.94 -13.71
C GLY A 99 2.66 10.36 -13.19
N VAL A 100 3.12 10.69 -11.99
CA VAL A 100 3.08 12.07 -11.47
C VAL A 100 4.02 12.95 -12.30
N ALA A 101 3.53 14.08 -12.79
CA ALA A 101 4.32 15.02 -13.58
C ALA A 101 5.22 15.88 -12.67
N GLY A 102 6.38 16.33 -13.21
CA GLY A 102 7.26 17.29 -12.54
C GLY A 102 7.98 16.76 -11.30
N VAL A 103 8.06 15.45 -11.12
CA VAL A 103 8.63 14.82 -9.91
C VAL A 103 10.08 15.21 -9.67
N ASP A 104 10.83 15.44 -10.74
CA ASP A 104 12.27 15.74 -10.66
C ASP A 104 12.56 17.14 -10.08
N GLU A 105 11.61 18.06 -10.20
CA GLU A 105 11.69 19.41 -9.64
C GLU A 105 11.12 19.52 -8.22
N MET A 106 10.50 18.46 -7.70
CA MET A 106 9.87 18.43 -6.38
C MET A 106 10.89 18.26 -5.26
N SER A 107 10.67 18.98 -4.17
CA SER A 107 11.31 18.72 -2.88
C SER A 107 10.92 17.34 -2.35
N GLN A 108 11.63 16.88 -1.32
CA GLN A 108 11.35 15.58 -0.70
C GLN A 108 9.93 15.52 -0.09
N GLU A 109 9.48 16.58 0.53
CA GLU A 109 8.13 16.68 1.08
C GLU A 109 7.07 16.61 -0.04
N GLU A 110 7.29 17.37 -1.12
CA GLU A 110 6.36 17.41 -2.25
C GLU A 110 6.22 16.06 -2.95
N TYR A 111 7.32 15.37 -3.28
CA TYR A 111 7.20 14.08 -3.97
C TYR A 111 6.65 12.96 -3.06
N ARG A 112 6.93 13.01 -1.73
CA ARG A 112 6.32 12.09 -0.77
C ARG A 112 4.81 12.26 -0.73
N LYS A 113 4.37 13.50 -0.60
CA LYS A 113 2.93 13.83 -0.65
C LYS A 113 2.32 13.42 -1.99
N ALA A 114 2.97 13.74 -3.11
CA ALA A 114 2.47 13.39 -4.44
C ALA A 114 2.31 11.89 -4.66
N ALA A 115 3.25 11.06 -4.16
CA ALA A 115 3.14 9.61 -4.22
C ALA A 115 1.93 9.09 -3.43
N ILE A 116 1.75 9.59 -2.20
CA ILE A 116 0.63 9.21 -1.33
C ILE A 116 -0.71 9.65 -1.95
N ASP A 117 -0.79 10.88 -2.44
CA ASP A 117 -1.98 11.41 -3.09
C ASP A 117 -2.35 10.62 -4.36
N ALA A 118 -1.35 10.18 -5.14
CA ALA A 118 -1.56 9.35 -6.32
C ALA A 118 -2.17 7.98 -5.94
N VAL A 119 -1.72 7.37 -4.85
CA VAL A 119 -2.32 6.12 -4.33
C VAL A 119 -3.75 6.36 -3.86
N LYS A 120 -3.99 7.41 -3.05
CA LYS A 120 -5.34 7.78 -2.59
C LYS A 120 -6.29 8.01 -3.76
N LYS A 121 -5.81 8.74 -4.78
CA LYS A 121 -6.60 8.98 -5.99
C LYS A 121 -6.94 7.70 -6.74
N LEU A 122 -5.96 6.81 -6.92
CA LEU A 122 -6.19 5.53 -7.59
C LEU A 122 -7.23 4.68 -6.84
N SER A 123 -7.13 4.60 -5.52
CA SER A 123 -8.10 3.91 -4.67
C SER A 123 -9.50 4.49 -4.80
N ALA A 124 -9.64 5.82 -4.75
CA ALA A 124 -10.93 6.50 -4.93
C ALA A 124 -11.53 6.25 -6.33
N ASP A 125 -10.70 6.31 -7.38
CA ASP A 125 -11.15 6.11 -8.77
C ASP A 125 -11.70 4.70 -9.03
N VAL A 126 -11.31 3.71 -8.21
CA VAL A 126 -11.78 2.33 -8.33
C VAL A 126 -12.77 1.91 -7.22
N GLY A 127 -13.20 2.87 -6.40
CA GLY A 127 -14.23 2.66 -5.40
C GLY A 127 -13.76 1.95 -4.12
N ILE A 128 -12.47 2.01 -3.80
CA ILE A 128 -11.98 1.55 -2.48
C ILE A 128 -12.47 2.54 -1.41
N PRO A 129 -13.12 2.06 -0.34
CA PRO A 129 -13.54 2.94 0.76
C PRO A 129 -12.33 3.51 1.50
N SER A 130 -12.45 4.75 1.96
CA SER A 130 -11.39 5.39 2.77
C SER A 130 -11.52 5.09 4.27
N VAL A 131 -12.67 4.62 4.70
CA VAL A 131 -12.99 4.29 6.10
C VAL A 131 -13.70 2.95 6.14
N LEU A 132 -13.38 2.13 7.14
CA LEU A 132 -14.11 0.92 7.47
C LEU A 132 -14.95 1.17 8.74
N GLU A 133 -16.22 1.54 8.54
CA GLU A 133 -17.15 1.88 9.64
C GLU A 133 -17.38 0.73 10.64
N ALA A 134 -17.05 -0.50 10.25
CA ALA A 134 -17.20 -1.68 11.12
C ALA A 134 -16.18 -1.73 12.25
N VAL A 135 -15.05 -1.02 12.14
CA VAL A 135 -13.99 -1.04 13.17
C VAL A 135 -14.48 -0.35 14.44
N LYS A 136 -14.39 -1.06 15.55
CA LYS A 136 -14.82 -0.58 16.86
C LYS A 136 -13.60 -0.26 17.73
N GLU A 137 -13.71 0.76 18.58
CA GLU A 137 -12.66 1.13 19.52
C GLU A 137 -12.31 -0.02 20.48
N GLU A 138 -13.28 -0.84 20.87
CA GLU A 138 -13.07 -2.02 21.74
C GLU A 138 -12.22 -3.11 21.10
N ASP A 139 -12.18 -3.20 19.77
CA ASP A 139 -11.42 -4.19 19.02
C ASP A 139 -9.95 -3.77 18.76
N LEU A 140 -9.63 -2.48 18.89
CA LEU A 140 -8.33 -1.92 18.49
C LEU A 140 -7.14 -2.60 19.19
N GLN A 141 -7.28 -2.99 20.47
CA GLN A 141 -6.21 -3.68 21.16
C GLN A 141 -5.93 -5.04 20.51
N PHE A 142 -6.97 -5.83 20.24
CA PHE A 142 -6.83 -7.12 19.58
C PHE A 142 -6.28 -6.99 18.16
N LEU A 143 -6.77 -6.02 17.38
CA LEU A 143 -6.30 -5.76 16.01
C LEU A 143 -4.81 -5.40 16.02
N ALA A 144 -4.39 -4.51 16.90
CA ALA A 144 -3.01 -4.05 16.97
C ALA A 144 -2.06 -5.14 17.47
N ASP A 145 -2.44 -5.90 18.51
CA ASP A 145 -1.65 -7.04 19.01
C ASP A 145 -1.47 -8.10 17.91
N SER A 146 -2.55 -8.43 17.21
CA SER A 146 -2.53 -9.40 16.12
C SER A 146 -1.68 -8.93 14.94
N ALA A 147 -1.81 -7.67 14.54
CA ALA A 147 -1.00 -7.09 13.46
C ALA A 147 0.48 -7.01 13.84
N HIS A 148 0.80 -6.69 15.10
CA HIS A 148 2.17 -6.64 15.59
C HIS A 148 2.84 -8.03 15.60
N ALA A 149 2.07 -9.07 15.92
CA ALA A 149 2.55 -10.46 15.96
C ALA A 149 2.58 -11.12 14.55
N ASP A 150 2.03 -10.49 13.53
CA ASP A 150 1.96 -11.03 12.18
C ASP A 150 3.35 -11.13 11.54
N ALA A 151 3.58 -12.21 10.78
CA ALA A 151 4.85 -12.48 10.10
C ALA A 151 5.28 -11.40 9.10
N CYS A 152 4.36 -10.57 8.61
CA CYS A 152 4.65 -9.47 7.69
C CYS A 152 5.19 -8.22 8.40
N ALA A 153 4.88 -8.03 9.70
CA ALA A 153 5.23 -6.81 10.42
C ALA A 153 6.73 -6.49 10.43
N PRO A 154 7.66 -7.46 10.63
CA PRO A 154 9.11 -7.19 10.64
C PRO A 154 9.68 -6.68 9.32
N GLY A 155 8.96 -6.84 8.19
CA GLY A 155 9.37 -6.33 6.89
C GLY A 155 9.16 -4.83 6.70
N ASN A 156 8.48 -4.16 7.64
CA ASN A 156 8.22 -2.73 7.55
C ASN A 156 9.51 -1.91 7.75
N PRO A 157 9.75 -0.82 6.96
CA PRO A 157 10.98 -0.03 7.07
C PRO A 157 11.11 0.76 8.39
N LYS A 158 10.00 1.01 9.08
CA LYS A 158 9.94 1.66 10.39
C LYS A 158 9.30 0.69 11.38
N ASP A 159 9.92 0.50 12.54
CA ASP A 159 9.33 -0.27 13.61
C ASP A 159 8.00 0.35 14.04
N ALA A 160 7.00 -0.49 14.26
CA ALA A 160 5.68 -0.07 14.71
C ALA A 160 5.33 -0.77 16.02
N SER A 161 5.16 0.01 17.08
CA SER A 161 4.64 -0.50 18.35
C SER A 161 3.15 -0.83 18.25
N VAL A 162 2.63 -1.55 19.22
CA VAL A 162 1.18 -1.82 19.33
C VAL A 162 0.38 -0.52 19.39
N GLU A 163 0.88 0.50 20.10
CA GLU A 163 0.22 1.80 20.17
C GLU A 163 0.23 2.54 18.82
N ASP A 164 1.36 2.49 18.08
CA ASP A 164 1.40 3.04 16.73
C ASP A 164 0.36 2.37 15.82
N LEU A 165 0.23 1.04 15.89
CA LEU A 165 -0.74 0.29 15.09
C LEU A 165 -2.18 0.65 15.47
N LYS A 166 -2.49 0.85 16.77
CA LYS A 166 -3.81 1.34 17.20
C LYS A 166 -4.13 2.71 16.60
N ASP A 167 -3.16 3.62 16.62
CA ASP A 167 -3.33 4.95 16.04
C ASP A 167 -3.49 4.91 14.51
N LEU A 168 -2.83 3.96 13.84
CA LEU A 168 -3.00 3.74 12.41
C LEU A 168 -4.38 3.15 12.07
N PHE A 169 -4.92 2.26 12.90
CA PHE A 169 -6.29 1.74 12.73
C PHE A 169 -7.39 2.79 12.96
N ARG A 170 -7.10 3.85 13.72
CA ARG A 170 -8.05 4.96 13.96
C ARG A 170 -8.14 5.96 12.80
N LYS A 171 -7.22 5.92 11.86
CA LYS A 171 -7.20 6.82 10.69
C LYS A 171 -8.11 6.33 9.57
#